data_b9c73da38b3028a760db212dd4b428a9
#
_entry.id   b9c73da38b3028a760db212dd4b428a9
#
_cell.length_a   1.000
_cell.length_b   1.000
_cell.length_c   1.000
_cell.angle_alpha   90.00
_cell.angle_beta   90.00
_cell.angle_gamma   90.00
#
_symmetry.space_group_name_H-M   'P 1'
#
loop_
_entity.id
_entity.type
_entity.pdbx_description
1 polymer ?
#
loop_
_entity_poly.entity_id
_entity_poly.type
_entity_poly.pdbx_seq_one_letter_code
_entity_poly.pdbx_strand_id
1 'polypeptide(L)'
;VKSVTRKLAIFLGVWLACSPVFAGFEEDYETKQWQELEVQLPAPLRQESLQPFYVSAATENRFFIDLASLTVGADGVVRYALLVLTAEGGRNVTYEGMRCEARERRIYASGRRDGSWSKSRQNEWVKIQDVYGNRHHAALFLEYFCPGGVIVRDVAEARNALRRGEHPDNKRY
;
A
#
# COMPACT_ATOMS: atom_id res chain seq x y z
N VAL A 1 -29.95 49.92 84.39
CA VAL A 1 -29.23 48.81 83.84
C VAL A 1 -29.69 48.72 82.39
N LYS A 2 -28.79 49.07 81.39
CA LYS A 2 -29.13 49.14 79.98
C LYS A 2 -28.57 47.86 79.32
N SER A 3 -29.48 47.06 78.74
CA SER A 3 -29.15 45.89 77.90
C SER A 3 -28.82 46.34 76.47
N VAL A 4 -27.65 45.98 75.98
CA VAL A 4 -27.21 46.23 74.61
C VAL A 4 -27.36 44.93 73.85
N THR A 5 -28.36 44.84 72.96
CA THR A 5 -28.57 43.71 72.03
C THR A 5 -27.67 43.89 70.83
N ARG A 6 -26.68 43.02 70.67
CA ARG A 6 -25.79 42.94 69.53
C ARG A 6 -26.45 42.10 68.39
N LYS A 7 -26.80 42.76 67.31
CA LYS A 7 -27.30 42.08 66.08
C LYS A 7 -26.12 41.49 65.33
N LEU A 8 -26.08 40.16 65.20
CA LEU A 8 -25.12 39.41 64.41
C LEU A 8 -25.63 39.34 63.00
N ALA A 9 -24.97 40.01 62.07
CA ALA A 9 -25.29 39.89 60.61
C ALA A 9 -24.52 38.69 60.05
N ILE A 10 -25.26 37.69 59.62
CA ILE A 10 -24.69 36.49 58.92
C ILE A 10 -24.61 36.85 57.48
N PHE A 11 -23.39 37.00 56.95
CA PHE A 11 -23.10 37.06 55.50
C PHE A 11 -23.03 35.65 54.93
N LEU A 12 -24.06 35.24 54.19
CA LEU A 12 -24.02 34.02 53.36
C LEU A 12 -23.17 34.33 52.09
N GLY A 13 -21.94 33.90 52.07
CA GLY A 13 -21.12 33.93 50.92
C GLY A 13 -21.52 32.78 49.97
N VAL A 14 -22.13 33.11 48.81
CA VAL A 14 -22.39 32.15 47.74
C VAL A 14 -21.07 31.91 47.01
N TRP A 15 -20.46 30.77 47.23
CA TRP A 15 -19.33 30.29 46.42
C TRP A 15 -19.87 29.69 45.13
N LEU A 16 -19.73 30.39 43.99
CA LEU A 16 -19.89 29.83 42.69
C LEU A 16 -18.69 28.92 42.42
N ALA A 17 -18.90 27.62 42.54
CA ALA A 17 -17.92 26.62 42.08
C ALA A 17 -17.95 26.55 40.53
N CYS A 18 -17.01 27.26 39.91
CA CYS A 18 -16.77 27.13 38.46
C CYS A 18 -15.98 25.83 38.24
N SER A 19 -16.68 24.75 37.93
CA SER A 19 -16.05 23.49 37.54
C SER A 19 -15.52 23.64 36.11
N PRO A 20 -14.21 23.42 35.83
CA PRO A 20 -13.72 23.35 34.46
C PRO A 20 -14.30 22.09 33.80
N VAL A 21 -15.15 22.29 32.82
CA VAL A 21 -15.55 21.23 31.89
C VAL A 21 -14.35 20.95 30.96
N PHE A 22 -13.55 19.97 31.31
CA PHE A 22 -12.63 19.38 30.36
C PHE A 22 -13.48 18.62 29.34
N ALA A 23 -13.78 19.25 28.19
CA ALA A 23 -14.22 18.55 27.01
C ALA A 23 -13.00 17.72 26.54
N GLY A 24 -12.90 16.49 27.00
CA GLY A 24 -12.00 15.50 26.41
C GLY A 24 -12.48 15.28 24.98
N PHE A 25 -11.77 15.82 24.02
CA PHE A 25 -11.80 15.32 22.66
C PHE A 25 -11.12 13.94 22.72
N GLU A 26 -11.87 12.90 23.06
CA GLU A 26 -11.52 11.55 22.68
C GLU A 26 -11.75 11.48 21.18
N GLU A 27 -10.69 11.79 20.40
CA GLU A 27 -10.63 11.36 19.03
C GLU A 27 -10.59 9.82 19.07
N ASP A 28 -11.76 9.22 18.90
CA ASP A 28 -11.91 7.80 18.60
C ASP A 28 -11.26 7.56 17.21
N TYR A 29 -9.93 7.59 17.18
CA TYR A 29 -9.19 6.97 16.10
C TYR A 29 -9.40 5.47 16.23
N GLU A 30 -10.58 4.98 15.80
CA GLU A 30 -10.69 3.61 15.36
C GLU A 30 -9.64 3.43 14.28
N THR A 31 -8.48 2.92 14.66
CA THR A 31 -7.49 2.43 13.72
C THR A 31 -8.17 1.30 12.96
N LYS A 32 -8.86 1.68 11.87
CA LYS A 32 -9.52 0.74 10.99
C LYS A 32 -8.47 -0.26 10.54
N GLN A 33 -8.50 -1.47 11.11
CA GLN A 33 -7.55 -2.50 10.73
C GLN A 33 -7.63 -2.67 9.22
N TRP A 34 -6.49 -2.52 8.54
CA TRP A 34 -6.43 -2.72 7.11
C TRP A 34 -6.90 -4.13 6.75
N GLN A 35 -7.80 -4.22 5.79
CA GLN A 35 -8.35 -5.47 5.31
C GLN A 35 -8.14 -5.57 3.81
N GLU A 36 -7.51 -6.67 3.38
CA GLU A 36 -7.31 -6.95 1.98
C GLU A 36 -8.62 -7.34 1.29
N LEU A 37 -8.85 -6.83 0.08
CA LEU A 37 -9.94 -7.28 -0.76
C LEU A 37 -9.72 -8.71 -1.24
N GLU A 38 -10.80 -9.45 -1.48
CA GLU A 38 -10.75 -10.79 -2.04
C GLU A 38 -10.01 -10.79 -3.39
N VAL A 39 -9.05 -11.70 -3.51
CA VAL A 39 -8.17 -11.79 -4.68
C VAL A 39 -8.74 -12.78 -5.70
N GLN A 40 -9.05 -12.27 -6.88
CA GLN A 40 -9.43 -13.09 -8.04
C GLN A 40 -8.22 -13.27 -8.95
N LEU A 41 -7.94 -14.53 -9.32
CA LEU A 41 -6.85 -14.84 -10.23
C LEU A 41 -7.21 -14.38 -11.65
N PRO A 42 -6.27 -13.74 -12.37
CA PRO A 42 -6.54 -13.25 -13.71
C PRO A 42 -6.58 -14.38 -14.74
N ALA A 43 -7.04 -14.06 -15.95
CA ALA A 43 -6.92 -14.93 -17.10
C ALA A 43 -5.42 -15.24 -17.41
N PRO A 44 -5.13 -16.31 -18.14
CA PRO A 44 -3.76 -16.59 -18.59
C PRO A 44 -3.13 -15.41 -19.33
N LEU A 45 -1.80 -15.22 -19.14
CA LEU A 45 -1.06 -14.14 -19.79
C LEU A 45 -1.12 -14.28 -21.30
N ARG A 46 -1.31 -13.14 -21.99
CA ARG A 46 -1.26 -13.05 -23.44
C ARG A 46 -0.10 -12.16 -23.87
N GLN A 47 0.56 -12.54 -24.97
CA GLN A 47 1.75 -11.84 -25.46
C GLN A 47 1.50 -10.35 -25.73
N GLU A 48 0.32 -10.02 -26.27
CA GLU A 48 -0.07 -8.67 -26.64
C GLU A 48 -0.31 -7.73 -25.47
N SER A 49 -0.51 -8.27 -24.25
CA SER A 49 -0.71 -7.49 -23.02
C SER A 49 0.56 -7.29 -22.19
N LEU A 50 1.68 -7.90 -22.60
CA LEU A 50 2.93 -7.82 -21.87
C LEU A 50 3.66 -6.49 -22.13
N GLN A 51 3.84 -5.71 -21.09
CA GLN A 51 4.59 -4.45 -21.09
C GLN A 51 5.93 -4.66 -20.42
N PRO A 52 7.07 -4.50 -21.13
CA PRO A 52 8.38 -4.54 -20.50
C PRO A 52 8.59 -3.36 -19.56
N PHE A 53 9.37 -3.57 -18.50
CA PHE A 53 9.84 -2.50 -17.64
C PHE A 53 11.33 -2.69 -17.29
N TYR A 54 12.00 -1.57 -17.06
CA TYR A 54 13.42 -1.56 -16.73
C TYR A 54 13.62 -1.79 -15.22
N VAL A 55 14.65 -2.55 -14.87
CA VAL A 55 15.03 -2.82 -13.48
C VAL A 55 16.42 -2.27 -13.19
N SER A 56 17.44 -2.72 -13.91
CA SER A 56 18.81 -2.21 -13.77
C SER A 56 19.69 -2.74 -14.90
N ALA A 57 20.82 -2.06 -15.14
CA ALA A 57 21.85 -2.51 -16.10
C ALA A 57 22.63 -3.75 -15.60
N ALA A 58 22.48 -4.12 -14.34
CA ALA A 58 23.21 -5.23 -13.72
C ALA A 58 22.50 -6.59 -13.88
N THR A 59 21.38 -6.66 -14.60
CA THR A 59 20.64 -7.90 -14.84
C THR A 59 20.41 -8.13 -16.32
N GLU A 60 20.60 -9.36 -16.78
CA GLU A 60 20.27 -9.82 -18.11
C GLU A 60 18.83 -10.38 -18.21
N ASN A 61 18.16 -10.51 -17.07
CA ASN A 61 16.76 -10.91 -17.03
C ASN A 61 15.86 -9.83 -17.63
N ARG A 62 14.78 -10.27 -18.28
CA ARG A 62 13.76 -9.37 -18.82
C ARG A 62 12.49 -9.49 -18.01
N PHE A 63 11.88 -8.35 -17.70
CA PHE A 63 10.74 -8.23 -16.81
C PHE A 63 9.55 -7.63 -17.56
N PHE A 64 8.37 -8.19 -17.34
CA PHE A 64 7.14 -7.73 -18.00
C PHE A 64 5.98 -7.75 -17.00
N ILE A 65 5.14 -6.72 -17.08
CA ILE A 65 3.83 -6.71 -16.43
C ILE A 65 2.76 -7.00 -17.47
N ASP A 66 1.85 -7.90 -17.15
CA ASP A 66 0.64 -8.10 -17.94
C ASP A 66 -0.36 -6.98 -17.65
N LEU A 67 -0.51 -6.05 -18.60
CA LEU A 67 -1.42 -4.90 -18.44
C LEU A 67 -2.91 -5.31 -18.33
N ALA A 68 -3.27 -6.52 -18.79
CA ALA A 68 -4.64 -7.01 -18.70
C ALA A 68 -5.01 -7.41 -17.26
N SER A 69 -4.02 -7.88 -16.48
CA SER A 69 -4.18 -8.29 -15.08
C SER A 69 -4.02 -7.15 -14.07
N LEU A 70 -3.54 -5.98 -14.51
CA LEU A 70 -3.20 -4.86 -13.65
C LEU A 70 -4.45 -4.21 -13.05
N THR A 71 -4.50 -4.14 -11.72
CA THR A 71 -5.58 -3.50 -10.97
C THR A 71 -5.02 -2.63 -9.83
N VAL A 72 -5.78 -1.59 -9.45
CA VAL A 72 -5.51 -0.76 -8.27
C VAL A 72 -6.75 -0.85 -7.38
N GLY A 73 -6.60 -1.53 -6.25
CA GLY A 73 -7.71 -1.80 -5.35
C GLY A 73 -7.98 -0.66 -4.37
N ALA A 74 -9.24 -0.54 -3.91
CA ALA A 74 -9.62 0.40 -2.86
C ALA A 74 -8.97 0.07 -1.50
N ASP A 75 -8.39 -1.12 -1.36
CA ASP A 75 -7.58 -1.56 -0.23
C ASP A 75 -6.12 -1.05 -0.29
N GLY A 76 -5.78 -0.22 -1.26
CA GLY A 76 -4.43 0.33 -1.40
C GLY A 76 -3.41 -0.68 -1.97
N VAL A 77 -3.88 -1.70 -2.69
CA VAL A 77 -3.02 -2.73 -3.28
C VAL A 77 -3.04 -2.63 -4.81
N VAL A 78 -1.85 -2.55 -5.41
CA VAL A 78 -1.66 -2.75 -6.86
C VAL A 78 -1.47 -4.24 -7.09
N ARG A 79 -2.34 -4.86 -7.91
CA ARG A 79 -2.22 -6.29 -8.26
C ARG A 79 -1.89 -6.44 -9.72
N TYR A 80 -0.99 -7.38 -10.03
CA TYR A 80 -0.46 -7.58 -11.38
C TYR A 80 0.09 -8.99 -11.57
N ALA A 81 0.08 -9.47 -12.81
CA ALA A 81 0.86 -10.63 -13.19
C ALA A 81 2.23 -10.17 -13.72
N LEU A 82 3.27 -10.74 -13.14
CA LEU A 82 4.67 -10.51 -13.48
C LEU A 82 5.20 -11.70 -14.27
N LEU A 83 5.86 -11.44 -15.41
CA LEU A 83 6.65 -12.41 -16.14
C LEU A 83 8.12 -12.04 -16.04
N VAL A 84 8.93 -12.97 -15.59
CA VAL A 84 10.40 -12.87 -15.62
C VAL A 84 10.93 -13.90 -16.59
N LEU A 85 11.68 -13.43 -17.59
CA LEU A 85 12.48 -14.27 -18.48
C LEU A 85 13.93 -14.18 -18.06
N THR A 86 14.49 -15.29 -17.59
CA THR A 86 15.90 -15.31 -17.18
C THR A 86 16.82 -15.40 -18.38
N ALA A 87 18.09 -15.00 -18.20
CA ALA A 87 19.12 -15.09 -19.24
C ALA A 87 19.30 -16.53 -19.77
N GLU A 88 19.10 -17.52 -18.90
CA GLU A 88 19.22 -18.96 -19.23
C GLU A 88 17.95 -19.51 -19.90
N GLY A 89 16.97 -18.67 -20.25
CA GLY A 89 15.73 -19.06 -20.91
C GLY A 89 14.63 -19.55 -19.96
N GLY A 90 14.81 -19.42 -18.65
CA GLY A 90 13.77 -19.70 -17.67
C GLY A 90 12.59 -18.73 -17.82
N ARG A 91 11.38 -19.22 -17.55
CA ARG A 91 10.14 -18.44 -17.57
C ARG A 91 9.44 -18.59 -16.22
N ASN A 92 9.39 -17.51 -15.46
CA ASN A 92 8.69 -17.45 -14.19
C ASN A 92 7.51 -16.49 -14.30
N VAL A 93 6.33 -16.95 -13.91
CA VAL A 93 5.11 -16.15 -13.89
C VAL A 93 4.55 -16.15 -12.48
N THR A 94 4.24 -14.99 -11.96
CA THR A 94 3.60 -14.83 -10.65
C THR A 94 2.44 -13.84 -10.75
N TYR A 95 1.41 -14.04 -9.93
CA TYR A 95 0.38 -13.05 -9.67
C TYR A 95 0.62 -12.48 -8.27
N GLU A 96 0.79 -11.17 -8.19
CA GLU A 96 1.31 -10.49 -7.01
C GLU A 96 0.47 -9.29 -6.61
N GLY A 97 0.57 -8.91 -5.34
CA GLY A 97 0.09 -7.65 -4.80
C GLY A 97 1.24 -6.82 -4.24
N MET A 98 1.15 -5.50 -4.41
CA MET A 98 2.07 -4.52 -3.84
C MET A 98 1.30 -3.50 -3.02
N ARG A 99 1.66 -3.34 -1.75
CA ARG A 99 1.07 -2.40 -0.81
C ARG A 99 2.07 -1.28 -0.54
N CYS A 100 1.78 -0.08 -1.07
CA CYS A 100 2.71 1.05 -1.02
C CYS A 100 2.92 1.56 0.40
N GLU A 101 1.84 1.73 1.17
CA GLU A 101 1.88 2.24 2.54
C GLU A 101 2.83 1.46 3.45
N ALA A 102 2.82 0.13 3.33
CA ALA A 102 3.66 -0.74 4.15
C ALA A 102 4.99 -1.13 3.49
N ARG A 103 5.19 -0.75 2.21
CA ARG A 103 6.31 -1.21 1.38
C ARG A 103 6.43 -2.75 1.38
N GLU A 104 5.32 -3.41 1.08
CA GLU A 104 5.22 -4.87 1.12
C GLU A 104 4.73 -5.42 -0.22
N ARG A 105 5.08 -6.68 -0.48
CA ARG A 105 4.56 -7.47 -1.58
C ARG A 105 4.06 -8.81 -1.11
N ARG A 106 3.16 -9.41 -1.87
CA ARG A 106 2.60 -10.74 -1.64
C ARG A 106 2.49 -11.49 -2.95
N ILE A 107 2.84 -12.77 -2.97
CA ILE A 107 2.64 -13.65 -4.12
C ILE A 107 1.39 -14.48 -3.88
N TYR A 108 0.35 -14.27 -4.65
CA TYR A 108 -0.91 -15.03 -4.55
C TYR A 108 -0.83 -16.37 -5.25
N ALA A 109 -0.22 -16.39 -6.45
CA ALA A 109 -0.16 -17.58 -7.27
C ALA A 109 1.05 -17.57 -8.21
N SER A 110 1.45 -18.76 -8.66
CA SER A 110 2.43 -18.97 -9.72
C SER A 110 1.73 -19.52 -10.97
N GLY A 111 2.09 -18.99 -12.13
CA GLY A 111 1.58 -19.45 -13.44
C GLY A 111 2.28 -20.71 -13.90
N ARG A 112 1.52 -21.69 -14.36
CA ARG A 112 2.03 -22.90 -14.98
C ARG A 112 2.23 -22.73 -16.49
N ARG A 113 2.90 -23.69 -17.12
CA ARG A 113 3.15 -23.68 -18.58
C ARG A 113 1.85 -23.78 -19.40
N ASP A 114 0.83 -24.45 -18.88
CA ASP A 114 -0.48 -24.59 -19.50
C ASP A 114 -1.38 -23.34 -19.34
N GLY A 115 -0.85 -22.28 -18.70
CA GLY A 115 -1.58 -21.06 -18.42
C GLY A 115 -2.41 -21.07 -17.14
N SER A 116 -2.54 -22.21 -16.46
CA SER A 116 -3.26 -22.29 -15.18
C SER A 116 -2.46 -21.70 -14.03
N TRP A 117 -3.16 -21.33 -12.95
CA TRP A 117 -2.56 -20.79 -11.74
C TRP A 117 -2.45 -21.86 -10.64
N SER A 118 -1.35 -21.83 -9.90
CA SER A 118 -1.15 -22.60 -8.68
C SER A 118 -1.03 -21.65 -7.50
N LYS A 119 -1.89 -21.78 -6.49
CA LYS A 119 -1.80 -20.94 -5.28
C LYS A 119 -0.42 -21.01 -4.67
N SER A 120 0.11 -19.86 -4.25
CA SER A 120 1.39 -19.79 -3.57
C SER A 120 1.33 -20.43 -2.20
N ARG A 121 2.38 -21.19 -1.82
CA ARG A 121 2.55 -21.73 -0.46
C ARG A 121 3.05 -20.65 0.49
N GLN A 122 3.85 -19.70 -0.02
CA GLN A 122 4.35 -18.52 0.70
C GLN A 122 3.46 -17.34 0.34
N ASN A 123 2.32 -17.27 1.00
CA ASN A 123 1.26 -16.33 0.70
C ASN A 123 1.16 -15.26 1.81
N GLU A 124 2.31 -14.74 2.24
CA GLU A 124 2.41 -13.71 3.27
C GLU A 124 2.87 -12.40 2.68
N TRP A 125 2.51 -11.29 3.32
CA TRP A 125 3.05 -9.98 3.02
C TRP A 125 4.49 -9.88 3.53
N VAL A 126 5.42 -9.57 2.65
CA VAL A 126 6.84 -9.45 2.96
C VAL A 126 7.38 -8.10 2.52
N LYS A 127 8.29 -7.53 3.31
CA LYS A 127 8.91 -6.24 2.99
C LYS A 127 9.68 -6.29 1.67
N ILE A 128 9.51 -5.25 0.86
CA ILE A 128 10.27 -5.05 -0.37
C ILE A 128 11.64 -4.50 0.01
N GLN A 129 12.67 -5.29 -0.29
CA GLN A 129 14.07 -4.95 -0.07
C GLN A 129 14.78 -4.81 -1.43
N ASP A 130 15.63 -3.78 -1.55
CA ASP A 130 16.48 -3.62 -2.74
C ASP A 130 17.72 -4.52 -2.62
N VAL A 131 17.50 -5.82 -2.80
CA VAL A 131 18.56 -6.83 -2.84
C VAL A 131 18.55 -7.50 -4.22
N TYR A 132 19.68 -8.04 -4.64
CA TYR A 132 19.88 -8.57 -6.01
C TYR A 132 18.72 -9.43 -6.52
N GLY A 133 18.25 -10.40 -5.75
CA GLY A 133 17.15 -11.31 -6.16
C GLY A 133 15.76 -10.66 -6.22
N ASN A 134 15.55 -9.52 -5.56
CA ASN A 134 14.26 -8.83 -5.44
C ASN A 134 14.27 -7.41 -6.03
N ARG A 135 15.32 -7.02 -6.75
CA ARG A 135 15.48 -5.68 -7.29
C ARG A 135 14.32 -5.24 -8.20
N HIS A 136 13.71 -6.17 -8.93
CA HIS A 136 12.55 -5.87 -9.76
C HIS A 136 11.32 -5.43 -8.95
N HIS A 137 11.11 -5.95 -7.74
CA HIS A 137 10.05 -5.45 -6.85
C HIS A 137 10.37 -4.05 -6.31
N ALA A 138 11.65 -3.80 -5.97
CA ALA A 138 12.07 -2.47 -5.56
C ALA A 138 11.90 -1.44 -6.69
N ALA A 139 12.24 -1.81 -7.94
CA ALA A 139 12.03 -0.96 -9.10
C ALA A 139 10.53 -0.68 -9.32
N LEU A 140 9.68 -1.71 -9.30
CA LEU A 140 8.22 -1.53 -9.42
C LEU A 140 7.67 -0.60 -8.33
N PHE A 141 8.15 -0.74 -7.10
CA PHE A 141 7.73 0.11 -5.99
C PHE A 141 8.18 1.55 -6.20
N LEU A 142 9.49 1.78 -6.40
CA LEU A 142 10.07 3.12 -6.40
C LEU A 142 9.74 3.91 -7.65
N GLU A 143 9.74 3.23 -8.82
CA GLU A 143 9.75 3.91 -10.11
C GLU A 143 8.40 3.86 -10.84
N TYR A 144 7.48 2.93 -10.47
CA TYR A 144 6.26 2.72 -11.26
C TYR A 144 4.97 2.84 -10.45
N PHE A 145 4.84 2.14 -9.32
CA PHE A 145 3.55 1.98 -8.63
C PHE A 145 3.40 2.80 -7.35
N CYS A 146 4.53 3.15 -6.70
CA CYS A 146 4.51 3.86 -5.41
C CYS A 146 5.48 5.06 -5.41
N PRO A 147 5.34 6.03 -6.34
CA PRO A 147 6.22 7.19 -6.39
C PRO A 147 6.17 7.96 -5.06
N GLY A 148 7.33 8.19 -4.45
CA GLY A 148 7.40 8.80 -3.12
C GLY A 148 6.73 8.02 -1.99
N GLY A 149 6.45 6.72 -2.18
CA GLY A 149 5.76 5.86 -1.22
C GLY A 149 4.22 5.91 -1.30
N VAL A 150 3.67 6.72 -2.21
CA VAL A 150 2.23 6.87 -2.42
C VAL A 150 1.79 5.98 -3.58
N ILE A 151 0.66 5.27 -3.39
CA ILE A 151 0.09 4.43 -4.45
C ILE A 151 -0.39 5.28 -5.63
N VAL A 152 -0.20 4.79 -6.86
CA VAL A 152 -0.84 5.35 -8.06
C VAL A 152 -2.36 5.39 -7.89
N ARG A 153 -3.01 6.42 -8.42
CA ARG A 153 -4.44 6.69 -8.23
C ARG A 153 -5.34 5.62 -8.86
N ASP A 154 -4.93 5.12 -10.03
CA ASP A 154 -5.72 4.19 -10.83
C ASP A 154 -4.86 3.36 -11.80
N VAL A 155 -5.50 2.43 -12.49
CA VAL A 155 -4.87 1.56 -13.49
C VAL A 155 -4.31 2.34 -14.68
N ALA A 156 -4.93 3.46 -15.06
CA ALA A 156 -4.46 4.26 -16.20
C ALA A 156 -3.12 4.92 -15.88
N GLU A 157 -2.96 5.43 -14.66
CA GLU A 157 -1.70 6.01 -14.18
C GLU A 157 -0.60 4.94 -14.10
N ALA A 158 -0.89 3.75 -13.51
CA ALA A 158 0.05 2.65 -13.45
C ALA A 158 0.51 2.19 -14.86
N ARG A 159 -0.42 2.05 -15.81
CA ARG A 159 -0.10 1.73 -17.20
C ARG A 159 0.74 2.80 -17.87
N ASN A 160 0.45 4.08 -17.60
CA ASN A 160 1.22 5.19 -18.14
C ASN A 160 2.65 5.19 -17.62
N ALA A 161 2.86 4.98 -16.31
CA ALA A 161 4.18 4.85 -15.71
C ALA A 161 5.01 3.72 -16.40
N LEU A 162 4.41 2.53 -16.57
CA LEU A 162 5.05 1.41 -17.25
C LEU A 162 5.42 1.71 -18.71
N ARG A 163 4.54 2.38 -19.48
CA ARG A 163 4.81 2.73 -20.89
C ARG A 163 5.87 3.80 -21.05
N ARG A 164 5.96 4.73 -20.09
CA ARG A 164 6.97 5.82 -20.10
C ARG A 164 8.34 5.36 -19.60
N GLY A 165 8.41 4.19 -18.93
CA GLY A 165 9.62 3.69 -18.29
C GLY A 165 9.81 4.17 -16.86
N GLU A 166 9.00 5.13 -16.39
CA GLU A 166 8.97 5.60 -15.00
C GLU A 166 7.69 6.41 -14.74
N HIS A 167 7.34 6.56 -13.47
CA HIS A 167 6.26 7.46 -13.07
C HIS A 167 6.71 8.93 -13.21
N PRO A 168 5.85 9.85 -13.74
CA PRO A 168 6.23 11.25 -13.96
C PRO A 168 6.62 11.99 -12.67
N ASP A 169 6.09 11.59 -11.52
CA ASP A 169 6.42 12.18 -10.23
C ASP A 169 7.64 11.53 -9.56
N ASN A 170 8.29 10.59 -10.24
CA ASN A 170 9.51 9.98 -9.74
C ASN A 170 10.66 11.00 -9.85
N LYS A 171 10.90 11.74 -8.77
CA LYS A 171 12.03 12.66 -8.68
C LYS A 171 13.28 11.84 -8.40
N ARG A 172 14.10 11.63 -9.43
CA ARG A 172 15.48 11.15 -9.22
C ARG A 172 16.24 12.29 -8.51
N TYR A 173 16.55 12.07 -7.25
CA TYR A 173 17.46 12.89 -6.48
C TYR A 173 18.90 12.48 -6.78
#